data_8c550076a97cad3902bf095d446ed2c2
#
_entry.id   8c550076a97cad3902bf095d446ed2c2
#
_cell.length_a   1.000
_cell.length_b   1.000
_cell.length_c   1.000
_cell.angle_alpha   90.00
_cell.angle_beta   90.00
_cell.angle_gamma   90.00
#
_symmetry.space_group_name_H-M   'P 1'
#
loop_
_entity.id
_entity.type
_entity.pdbx_description
1 polymer ?
#
loop_
_entity_poly.entity_id
_entity_poly.type
_entity_poly.pdbx_seq_one_letter_code
_entity_poly.pdbx_strand_id
1 'polypeptide(L)' 'MSTLETNSIGKYSGNNVSIDDSLNLKSYTTTQRDALTGMVAGDVIYNSTEGTIDFYNGTSWNSSSPNTFETP' A
#
# COMPACT_ATOMS: atom_id res chain seq x y z
N MET A 1 -7.35 6.58 -24.52
CA MET A 1 -6.36 6.17 -23.52
C MET A 1 -6.57 4.72 -23.14
N SER A 2 -5.48 4.00 -22.99
CA SER A 2 -5.59 2.60 -22.59
C SER A 2 -5.21 2.43 -21.14
N THR A 3 -5.80 1.44 -20.54
CA THR A 3 -5.57 1.11 -19.13
C THR A 3 -5.03 -0.31 -19.06
N LEU A 4 -3.95 -0.47 -18.32
CA LEU A 4 -3.41 -1.81 -18.07
C LEU A 4 -4.11 -2.38 -16.85
N GLU A 5 -4.78 -3.50 -17.03
CA GLU A 5 -5.43 -4.19 -15.92
C GLU A 5 -4.84 -5.59 -15.83
N THR A 6 -4.21 -5.88 -14.71
CA THR A 6 -3.54 -7.15 -14.53
C THR A 6 -3.52 -7.50 -13.06
N ASN A 7 -3.57 -8.79 -12.77
CA ASN A 7 -3.47 -9.27 -11.40
C ASN A 7 -2.03 -9.45 -10.97
N SER A 8 -1.11 -9.38 -11.91
CA SER A 8 0.28 -9.65 -11.60
C SER A 8 1.18 -8.86 -12.53
N ILE A 9 2.20 -8.26 -11.97
CA ILE A 9 3.22 -7.57 -12.74
C ILE A 9 4.54 -8.28 -12.48
N GLY A 10 5.10 -8.86 -13.55
CA GLY A 10 6.36 -9.58 -13.44
C GLY A 10 7.51 -8.75 -13.95
N LYS A 11 8.71 -9.14 -13.59
CA LYS A 11 9.89 -8.48 -14.10
C LYS A 11 10.21 -9.00 -15.50
N TYR A 12 10.72 -8.10 -16.34
CA TYR A 12 11.21 -8.50 -17.66
C TYR A 12 12.59 -9.15 -17.54
N SER A 13 13.45 -8.52 -16.74
CA SER A 13 14.78 -9.05 -16.48
C SER A 13 15.26 -8.45 -15.16
N GLY A 14 16.28 -9.03 -14.56
CA GLY A 14 16.78 -8.56 -13.30
C GLY A 14 15.92 -9.07 -12.15
N ASN A 15 16.03 -8.45 -11.01
CA ASN A 15 15.39 -8.92 -9.79
C ASN A 15 14.21 -8.08 -9.34
N ASN A 16 14.05 -6.87 -9.89
CA ASN A 16 13.04 -5.95 -9.40
C ASN A 16 12.26 -5.35 -10.54
N VAL A 17 11.03 -4.95 -10.25
CA VAL A 17 10.25 -4.10 -11.15
C VAL A 17 10.43 -2.68 -10.69
N SER A 18 10.92 -1.82 -11.57
CA SER A 18 11.15 -0.41 -11.24
C SER A 18 10.06 0.46 -11.84
N ILE A 19 9.68 1.47 -11.09
CA ILE A 19 8.73 2.47 -11.53
C ILE A 19 9.54 3.72 -11.85
N ASP A 20 9.46 4.20 -13.08
CA ASP A 20 10.28 5.34 -13.53
C ASP A 20 9.92 6.64 -12.81
N ASP A 21 8.72 6.74 -12.34
CA ASP A 21 8.26 7.89 -11.58
C ASP A 21 7.71 7.38 -10.27
N SER A 22 6.91 8.17 -9.60
CA SER A 22 6.33 7.70 -8.35
C SER A 22 5.16 6.77 -8.62
N LEU A 23 4.91 5.87 -7.67
CA LEU A 23 3.75 4.98 -7.70
C LEU A 23 2.66 5.60 -6.85
N ASN A 24 1.49 5.82 -7.44
CA ASN A 24 0.37 6.40 -6.73
C ASN A 24 -0.53 5.28 -6.20
N LEU A 25 -0.47 5.06 -4.91
CA LEU A 25 -1.25 4.01 -4.28
C LEU A 25 -2.71 4.43 -4.15
N LYS A 26 -3.59 3.44 -4.13
CA LYS A 26 -5.00 3.70 -3.89
C LYS A 26 -5.19 4.32 -2.52
N SER A 27 -5.95 5.40 -2.45
CA SER A 27 -6.20 6.11 -1.20
C SER A 27 -7.49 5.63 -0.55
N TYR A 28 -7.44 5.43 0.74
CA TYR A 28 -8.61 5.08 1.55
C TYR A 28 -8.56 5.88 2.83
N THR A 29 -9.73 6.23 3.37
CA THR A 29 -9.79 6.70 4.75
C THR A 29 -9.61 5.49 5.67
N THR A 30 -9.37 5.75 6.95
CA THR A 30 -9.25 4.67 7.91
C THR A 30 -10.50 3.80 7.92
N THR A 31 -11.67 4.43 7.88
CA THR A 31 -12.93 3.68 7.87
C THR A 31 -13.05 2.81 6.62
N GLN A 32 -12.70 3.36 5.46
CA GLN A 32 -12.75 2.58 4.22
C GLN A 32 -11.74 1.45 4.24
N ARG A 33 -10.53 1.72 4.76
CA ARG A 33 -9.50 0.69 4.88
C ARG A 33 -10.01 -0.48 5.72
N ASP A 34 -10.64 -0.17 6.85
CA ASP A 34 -11.10 -1.20 7.77
C ASP A 34 -12.26 -2.01 7.19
N ALA A 35 -12.91 -1.49 6.15
CA ALA A 35 -14.00 -2.19 5.50
C ALA A 35 -13.53 -3.09 4.36
N LEU A 36 -12.25 -3.03 4.00
CA LEU A 36 -11.72 -3.88 2.94
C LEU A 36 -11.72 -5.34 3.37
N THR A 37 -12.00 -6.22 2.41
CA THR A 37 -12.02 -7.65 2.66
C THR A 37 -11.08 -8.34 1.70
N GLY A 38 -10.69 -9.57 2.03
CA GLY A 38 -9.84 -10.37 1.16
C GLY A 38 -8.40 -9.91 1.14
N MET A 39 -7.96 -9.20 2.17
CA MET A 39 -6.59 -8.69 2.22
C MET A 39 -5.62 -9.82 2.52
N VAL A 40 -4.43 -9.70 1.95
CA VAL A 40 -3.35 -10.66 2.22
C VAL A 40 -2.11 -9.88 2.63
N ALA A 41 -1.20 -10.57 3.29
CA ALA A 41 0.05 -9.95 3.74
C ALA A 41 0.77 -9.33 2.55
N GLY A 42 1.24 -8.12 2.73
CA GLY A 42 1.94 -7.39 1.68
C GLY A 42 1.09 -6.41 0.91
N ASP A 43 -0.23 -6.41 1.12
CA ASP A 43 -1.08 -5.41 0.48
C ASP A 43 -0.80 -4.04 1.10
N VAL A 44 -0.73 -3.01 0.25
CA VAL A 44 -0.44 -1.65 0.71
C VAL A 44 -1.43 -0.68 0.11
N ILE A 45 -1.77 0.34 0.90
CA ILE A 45 -2.64 1.43 0.46
C ILE A 45 -2.11 2.73 1.05
N TYR A 46 -2.67 3.84 0.59
CA TYR A 46 -2.40 5.13 1.21
C TYR A 46 -3.59 5.49 2.10
N ASN A 47 -3.32 5.78 3.37
CA ASN A 47 -4.36 6.17 4.31
C ASN A 47 -4.47 7.69 4.32
N SER A 48 -5.53 8.21 3.72
CA SER A 48 -5.70 9.66 3.60
C SER A 48 -6.12 10.32 4.90
N THR A 49 -6.68 9.56 5.84
CA THR A 49 -7.02 10.10 7.15
C THR A 49 -5.75 10.39 7.95
N GLU A 50 -4.81 9.46 7.92
CA GLU A 50 -3.59 9.56 8.72
C GLU A 50 -2.42 10.17 7.94
N GLY A 51 -2.50 10.16 6.60
CA GLY A 51 -1.39 10.62 5.78
C GLY A 51 -0.25 9.63 5.76
N THR A 52 -0.54 8.35 5.80
CA THR A 52 0.48 7.32 5.92
C THR A 52 0.27 6.23 4.88
N ILE A 53 1.34 5.49 4.61
CA ILE A 53 1.23 4.26 3.85
C ILE A 53 0.94 3.15 4.85
N ASP A 54 -0.14 2.43 4.63
CA ASP A 54 -0.51 1.33 5.51
C ASP A 54 -0.31 0.02 4.77
N PHE A 55 0.13 -0.98 5.50
CA PHE A 55 0.34 -2.32 4.92
C PHE A 55 -0.36 -3.36 5.79
N TYR A 56 -0.79 -4.42 5.11
CA TYR A 56 -1.46 -5.53 5.79
C TYR A 56 -0.42 -6.61 6.06
N ASN A 57 -0.32 -7.05 7.31
CA ASN A 57 0.70 -8.04 7.67
C ASN A 57 0.18 -9.47 7.67
N GLY A 58 -1.05 -9.66 7.17
CA GLY A 58 -1.70 -10.96 7.17
C GLY A 58 -2.73 -11.10 8.27
N THR A 59 -2.71 -10.22 9.24
CA THR A 59 -3.64 -10.23 10.37
C THR A 59 -4.30 -8.89 10.58
N SER A 60 -3.53 -7.81 10.45
CA SER A 60 -4.06 -6.48 10.71
C SER A 60 -3.31 -5.46 9.87
N TRP A 61 -3.87 -4.26 9.82
CA TRP A 61 -3.25 -3.14 9.16
C TRP A 61 -2.22 -2.48 10.07
N ASN A 62 -1.10 -2.08 9.49
CA ASN A 62 -0.06 -1.37 10.21
C ASN A 62 0.32 -0.15 9.39
N SER A 63 0.71 0.91 10.09
CA SER A 63 1.08 2.16 9.46
C SER A 63 2.59 2.26 9.31
N SER A 64 3.03 2.83 8.20
CA SER A 64 4.45 3.10 7.99
C SER A 64 4.92 4.26 8.83
N SER A 65 4.00 5.09 9.32
CA SER A 65 4.37 6.26 10.12
C SER A 65 4.95 5.81 11.45
N PRO A 66 6.09 6.41 11.88
CA PRO A 66 6.57 6.13 13.24
C PRO A 66 5.59 6.75 14.20
N ASN A 67 5.35 6.07 15.23
CA ASN A 67 4.49 6.64 16.18
C ASN A 67 5.18 7.55 17.03
N THR A 68 5.40 7.91 17.32
CA THR A 68 6.04 8.35 17.91
C THR A 68 6.50 8.87 18.79
N PHE A 69 6.65 8.65 19.09
CA PHE A 69 7.13 8.91 19.75
C PHE A 69 7.90 9.05 20.06
N GLU A 70 8.27 9.12 20.12
CA GLU A 70 9.05 9.11 20.42
C GLU A 70 9.58 9.87 20.97
N THR A 71 9.69 10.04 21.54
CA THR A 71 10.25 10.66 22.01
C THR A 71 10.93 10.85 22.34
N PRO A 72 11.32 11.27 22.48
CA PRO A 72 12.30 11.52 23.01
C PRO A 72 12.71 12.07 23.78
#